data_1718f233db68f6b6396bcc0a7c183c13
#
_entry.id   1718f233db68f6b6396bcc0a7c183c13
#
_cell.length_a   1.000
_cell.length_b   1.000
_cell.length_c   1.000
_cell.angle_alpha   90.00
_cell.angle_beta   90.00
_cell.angle_gamma   90.00
#
_symmetry.space_group_name_H-M   'P 1'
#
loop_
_entity.id
_entity.type
_entity.pdbx_description
1 polymer ?
#
loop_
_entity_poly.entity_id
_entity_poly.type
_entity_poly.pdbx_seq_one_letter_code
_entity_poly.pdbx_strand_id
1 'polypeptide(L)'
;MAYTNSPLVNYTKISPNKTVNRNHAIDTITIHCVVGQCTVESLGEVFAPTTRKASSNYGIGKDGRIGMYVEEKDRSWCSSSSSNDHRAITIEVASDTKHPYKVNDAAYNSLITLLVDICKRNGIKELKWKADKALVGQVDKQNMTVHRWFANKSCPGDYLYNLHGQIAKEVNELLADNKTSLQESKVKVEVLKLKKGSKGKNVETLQILLNGRGYNCGSVDGSFGSNTLSAVNAFQKANGLEVDGIVGTDTWTALLTR
;
A
#
# COMPACT_ATOMS: atom_id res chain seq x y z
N MET A 1 -3.98 22.31 -3.96
CA MET A 1 -4.33 20.89 -3.76
C MET A 1 -4.45 20.63 -2.27
N ALA A 2 -5.44 19.85 -1.84
CA ALA A 2 -5.53 19.45 -0.45
C ALA A 2 -4.55 18.28 -0.23
N TYR A 3 -3.61 18.43 0.69
CA TYR A 3 -2.73 17.35 1.10
C TYR A 3 -3.50 16.37 1.99
N THR A 4 -3.31 15.08 1.79
CA THR A 4 -3.87 14.01 2.62
C THR A 4 -2.75 13.12 3.13
N ASN A 5 -2.82 12.72 4.40
CA ASN A 5 -1.85 11.78 4.97
C ASN A 5 -2.16 10.34 4.55
N SER A 6 -1.15 9.47 4.61
CA SER A 6 -1.34 8.05 4.29
C SER A 6 -2.32 7.36 5.25
N PRO A 7 -3.31 6.60 4.75
CA PRO A 7 -4.19 5.78 5.58
C PRO A 7 -3.48 4.53 6.14
N LEU A 8 -2.27 4.24 5.72
CA LEU A 8 -1.47 3.09 6.15
C LEU A 8 -0.75 3.32 7.49
N VAL A 9 -0.91 4.51 8.08
CA VAL A 9 -0.26 4.89 9.34
C VAL A 9 -0.83 4.09 10.52
N ASN A 10 0.06 3.42 11.26
CA ASN A 10 -0.28 2.64 12.46
C ASN A 10 -0.01 3.42 13.76
N TYR A 11 0.82 4.46 13.68
CA TYR A 11 1.23 5.27 14.83
C TYR A 11 1.43 6.72 14.43
N THR A 12 1.00 7.65 15.29
CA THR A 12 1.18 9.08 15.05
C THR A 12 1.76 9.76 16.27
N LYS A 13 2.88 10.47 16.09
CA LYS A 13 3.46 11.36 17.09
C LYS A 13 4.07 12.57 16.40
N ILE A 14 3.30 13.65 16.33
CA ILE A 14 3.72 14.84 15.58
C ILE A 14 4.89 15.53 16.24
N SER A 15 5.97 15.70 15.49
CA SER A 15 7.17 16.40 15.89
C SER A 15 6.97 17.93 15.82
N PRO A 16 7.51 18.68 16.79
CA PRO A 16 7.58 20.14 16.70
C PRO A 16 8.65 20.62 15.68
N ASN A 17 9.56 19.75 15.25
CA ASN A 17 10.66 20.07 14.33
C ASN A 17 10.16 20.03 12.88
N LYS A 18 9.31 20.99 12.52
CA LYS A 18 8.72 21.08 11.17
C LYS A 18 8.54 22.53 10.75
N THR A 19 8.36 22.76 9.46
CA THR A 19 7.87 24.02 8.94
C THR A 19 6.42 23.83 8.50
N VAL A 20 5.54 24.64 9.10
CA VAL A 20 4.10 24.60 8.76
C VAL A 20 3.91 25.11 7.33
N ASN A 21 3.07 24.42 6.58
CA ASN A 21 2.75 24.68 5.19
C ASN A 21 3.97 24.59 4.26
N ARG A 22 4.12 23.45 3.58
CA ARG A 22 5.14 23.38 2.52
C ARG A 22 4.79 24.35 1.39
N ASN A 23 5.82 24.91 0.76
CA ASN A 23 5.68 25.93 -0.30
C ASN A 23 5.72 25.33 -1.72
N HIS A 24 5.70 24.01 -1.84
CA HIS A 24 5.77 23.31 -3.12
C HIS A 24 4.89 22.05 -3.07
N ALA A 25 4.34 21.66 -4.22
CA ALA A 25 3.66 20.37 -4.38
C ALA A 25 4.61 19.22 -4.10
N ILE A 26 4.07 18.09 -3.62
CA ILE A 26 4.85 16.87 -3.41
C ILE A 26 5.09 16.21 -4.75
N ASP A 27 6.34 16.15 -5.18
CA ASP A 27 6.78 15.58 -6.44
C ASP A 27 8.09 14.78 -6.32
N THR A 28 8.60 14.66 -5.11
CA THR A 28 9.89 14.04 -4.80
C THR A 28 9.76 13.07 -3.62
N ILE A 29 10.53 12.01 -3.62
CA ILE A 29 10.69 11.06 -2.50
C ILE A 29 12.13 11.08 -2.02
N THR A 30 12.32 11.13 -0.69
CA THR A 30 13.64 10.98 -0.07
C THR A 30 13.61 9.86 0.97
N ILE A 31 14.32 8.77 0.68
CA ILE A 31 14.41 7.61 1.56
C ILE A 31 15.66 7.72 2.40
N HIS A 32 15.51 7.52 3.72
CA HIS A 32 16.58 7.54 4.72
C HIS A 32 16.69 6.19 5.44
N CYS A 33 17.80 5.94 6.12
CA CYS A 33 17.94 4.86 7.08
C CYS A 33 18.19 5.41 8.48
N VAL A 34 17.55 4.81 9.49
CA VAL A 34 17.66 5.24 10.90
C VAL A 34 19.01 4.88 11.52
N VAL A 35 19.72 3.87 10.98
CA VAL A 35 20.91 3.26 11.60
C VAL A 35 20.54 2.66 12.96
N GLY A 36 19.48 1.85 12.99
CA GLY A 36 18.98 1.14 14.17
C GLY A 36 17.71 0.34 13.87
N GLN A 37 17.57 -0.76 14.58
CA GLN A 37 16.36 -1.62 14.54
C GLN A 37 15.28 -1.03 15.46
N CYS A 38 14.79 0.16 15.12
CA CYS A 38 13.82 0.92 15.90
C CYS A 38 12.38 0.46 15.68
N THR A 39 11.51 0.81 16.63
CA THR A 39 10.05 0.79 16.46
C THR A 39 9.57 2.19 16.06
N VAL A 40 8.34 2.29 15.57
CA VAL A 40 7.73 3.59 15.24
C VAL A 40 7.60 4.50 16.47
N GLU A 41 7.38 3.92 17.67
CA GLU A 41 7.32 4.67 18.93
C GLU A 41 8.68 5.26 19.26
N SER A 42 9.75 4.43 19.22
CA SER A 42 11.10 4.90 19.53
C SER A 42 11.58 5.99 18.57
N LEU A 43 11.21 5.89 17.29
CA LEU A 43 11.51 6.93 16.31
C LEU A 43 10.73 8.22 16.59
N GLY A 44 9.46 8.10 17.04
CA GLY A 44 8.67 9.25 17.50
C GLY A 44 9.31 9.96 18.68
N GLU A 45 9.89 9.22 19.64
CA GLU A 45 10.63 9.81 20.76
C GLU A 45 11.89 10.54 20.30
N VAL A 46 12.59 10.04 19.27
CA VAL A 46 13.75 10.71 18.69
C VAL A 46 13.39 12.08 18.10
N PHE A 47 12.21 12.22 17.51
CA PHE A 47 11.77 13.47 16.88
C PHE A 47 10.97 14.41 17.80
N ALA A 48 10.61 13.97 19.00
CA ALA A 48 9.81 14.75 19.94
C ALA A 48 10.52 15.98 20.51
N PRO A 49 11.81 15.92 20.92
CA PRO A 49 12.47 17.09 21.51
C PRO A 49 12.66 18.22 20.49
N THR A 50 12.32 19.46 20.86
CA THR A 50 12.57 20.66 20.02
C THR A 50 14.07 20.88 19.71
N THR A 51 14.93 20.39 20.60
CA THR A 51 16.39 20.45 20.46
C THR A 51 16.93 19.51 19.39
N ARG A 52 16.14 18.51 18.93
CA ARG A 52 16.54 17.54 17.91
C ARG A 52 16.85 18.19 16.57
N LYS A 53 16.09 19.24 16.20
CA LYS A 53 16.23 19.99 14.94
C LYS A 53 16.18 19.09 13.69
N ALA A 54 15.49 17.94 13.80
CA ALA A 54 15.30 16.99 12.71
C ALA A 54 13.95 16.25 12.88
N SER A 55 13.37 15.83 11.76
CA SER A 55 12.15 15.03 11.69
C SER A 55 12.02 14.37 10.32
N SER A 56 11.07 13.45 10.15
CA SER A 56 10.63 12.94 8.85
C SER A 56 9.11 12.98 8.75
N ASN A 57 8.57 12.92 7.53
CA ASN A 57 7.12 12.75 7.36
C ASN A 57 6.70 11.39 7.91
N TYR A 58 7.34 10.33 7.46
CA TYR A 58 7.05 8.98 7.89
C TYR A 58 8.29 8.27 8.41
N GLY A 59 8.05 7.21 9.15
CA GLY A 59 9.09 6.24 9.53
C GLY A 59 8.51 4.83 9.50
N ILE A 60 9.37 3.87 9.21
CA ILE A 60 9.00 2.46 9.15
C ILE A 60 9.83 1.70 10.20
N GLY A 61 9.14 1.06 11.14
CA GLY A 61 9.74 0.24 12.17
C GLY A 61 10.25 -1.10 11.65
N LYS A 62 11.08 -1.77 12.45
CA LYS A 62 11.61 -3.10 12.13
C LYS A 62 10.52 -4.18 11.94
N ASP A 63 9.34 -3.93 12.45
CA ASP A 63 8.15 -4.79 12.35
C ASP A 63 7.26 -4.46 11.14
N GLY A 64 7.67 -3.49 10.33
CA GLY A 64 6.93 -3.02 9.16
C GLY A 64 5.81 -2.02 9.48
N ARG A 65 5.55 -1.68 10.75
CA ARG A 65 4.57 -0.63 11.06
C ARG A 65 5.03 0.73 10.56
N ILE A 66 4.08 1.58 10.20
CA ILE A 66 4.32 2.92 9.66
C ILE A 66 3.91 3.96 10.70
N GLY A 67 4.86 4.84 11.03
CA GLY A 67 4.66 6.00 11.88
C GLY A 67 4.60 7.30 11.07
N MET A 68 3.78 8.26 11.53
CA MET A 68 3.75 9.62 11.00
C MET A 68 4.25 10.60 12.05
N TYR A 69 5.21 11.45 11.67
CA TYR A 69 5.82 12.44 12.57
C TYR A 69 5.69 13.87 12.06
N VAL A 70 5.49 14.06 10.76
CA VAL A 70 5.12 15.34 10.15
C VAL A 70 4.05 15.08 9.10
N GLU A 71 2.95 15.81 9.16
CA GLU A 71 1.88 15.70 8.17
C GLU A 71 2.38 16.11 6.77
N GLU A 72 1.82 15.50 5.72
CA GLU A 72 2.27 15.80 4.34
C GLU A 72 2.08 17.26 3.92
N LYS A 73 1.14 17.98 4.51
CA LYS A 73 0.97 19.43 4.29
C LYS A 73 2.15 20.27 4.80
N ASP A 74 2.94 19.73 5.71
CA ASP A 74 4.05 20.40 6.37
C ASP A 74 5.40 19.86 5.85
N ARG A 75 6.44 20.68 5.93
CA ARG A 75 7.80 20.28 5.58
C ARG A 75 8.50 19.65 6.78
N SER A 76 8.97 18.44 6.65
CA SER A 76 9.89 17.82 7.61
C SER A 76 11.30 18.47 7.53
N TRP A 77 12.13 18.25 8.53
CA TRP A 77 13.54 18.68 8.57
C TRP A 77 14.43 17.43 8.51
N CYS A 78 14.57 16.83 7.32
CA CYS A 78 15.17 15.51 7.18
C CYS A 78 16.44 15.46 6.34
N SER A 79 16.41 16.04 5.14
CA SER A 79 17.50 15.86 4.17
C SER A 79 18.66 16.86 4.31
N SER A 80 18.60 17.79 5.25
CA SER A 80 19.51 18.97 5.34
C SER A 80 19.37 19.94 4.16
N SER A 81 18.32 19.83 3.36
CA SER A 81 18.00 20.72 2.26
C SER A 81 16.56 21.18 2.36
N SER A 82 16.36 22.45 2.71
CA SER A 82 15.00 23.02 2.81
C SER A 82 14.24 22.93 1.48
N SER A 83 14.92 23.20 0.37
CA SER A 83 14.30 23.13 -0.97
C SER A 83 13.86 21.71 -1.33
N ASN A 84 14.67 20.72 -1.02
CA ASN A 84 14.30 19.32 -1.21
C ASN A 84 13.13 18.92 -0.31
N ASP A 85 13.21 19.24 0.99
CA ASP A 85 12.19 18.81 1.97
C ASP A 85 10.83 19.49 1.74
N HIS A 86 10.79 20.65 1.08
CA HIS A 86 9.53 21.26 0.64
C HIS A 86 8.84 20.49 -0.50
N ARG A 87 9.60 19.77 -1.31
CA ARG A 87 9.11 18.96 -2.44
C ARG A 87 8.92 17.49 -2.07
N ALA A 88 9.72 17.01 -1.11
CA ALA A 88 9.81 15.60 -0.80
C ALA A 88 8.86 15.14 0.31
N ILE A 89 8.36 13.93 0.18
CA ILE A 89 8.02 13.11 1.33
C ILE A 89 9.29 12.38 1.76
N THR A 90 9.65 12.55 3.04
CA THR A 90 10.83 11.95 3.64
C THR A 90 10.42 10.75 4.49
N ILE A 91 11.16 9.63 4.37
CA ILE A 91 10.82 8.37 5.03
C ILE A 91 12.09 7.81 5.69
N GLU A 92 12.06 7.64 7.00
CA GLU A 92 13.12 6.97 7.76
C GLU A 92 12.79 5.48 7.89
N VAL A 93 13.69 4.60 7.49
CA VAL A 93 13.48 3.14 7.52
C VAL A 93 14.40 2.50 8.54
N ALA A 94 13.87 1.65 9.42
CA ALA A 94 14.65 0.85 10.35
C ALA A 94 15.68 0.00 9.61
N SER A 95 16.93 0.02 10.07
CA SER A 95 18.04 -0.66 9.41
C SER A 95 19.01 -1.23 10.42
N ASP A 96 19.98 -2.03 9.96
CA ASP A 96 21.08 -2.45 10.79
C ASP A 96 21.94 -1.25 11.25
N THR A 97 22.66 -1.44 12.35
CA THR A 97 23.55 -0.42 12.91
C THR A 97 24.92 -0.39 12.24
N LYS A 98 25.24 -1.42 11.45
CA LYS A 98 26.51 -1.59 10.74
C LYS A 98 26.32 -1.49 9.23
N HIS A 99 27.33 -0.97 8.53
CA HIS A 99 27.40 -0.99 7.07
C HIS A 99 27.12 -2.42 6.54
N PRO A 100 26.33 -2.58 5.48
CA PRO A 100 25.75 -1.56 4.58
C PRO A 100 24.40 -0.96 5.06
N TYR A 101 24.04 -1.12 6.35
CA TYR A 101 22.79 -0.67 6.96
C TYR A 101 21.56 -1.37 6.33
N LYS A 102 21.59 -2.70 6.35
CA LYS A 102 20.56 -3.54 5.73
C LYS A 102 19.19 -3.28 6.37
N VAL A 103 18.17 -3.22 5.54
CA VAL A 103 16.76 -3.16 5.92
C VAL A 103 16.20 -4.58 5.82
N ASN A 104 15.37 -4.99 6.78
CA ASN A 104 14.70 -6.30 6.75
C ASN A 104 13.48 -6.30 5.81
N ASP A 105 12.98 -7.49 5.49
CA ASP A 105 11.90 -7.67 4.51
C ASP A 105 10.58 -7.01 4.95
N ALA A 106 10.26 -7.02 6.26
CA ALA A 106 9.04 -6.40 6.77
C ALA A 106 9.05 -4.89 6.53
N ALA A 107 10.16 -4.22 6.86
CA ALA A 107 10.32 -2.80 6.65
C ALA A 107 10.42 -2.45 5.15
N TYR A 108 11.07 -3.29 4.34
CA TYR A 108 11.17 -3.11 2.89
C TYR A 108 9.80 -3.20 2.21
N ASN A 109 9.02 -4.23 2.51
CA ASN A 109 7.68 -4.41 1.92
C ASN A 109 6.73 -3.25 2.29
N SER A 110 6.82 -2.77 3.53
CA SER A 110 6.06 -1.60 3.97
C SER A 110 6.52 -0.31 3.28
N LEU A 111 7.81 -0.17 2.99
CA LEU A 111 8.34 0.94 2.21
C LEU A 111 7.73 0.96 0.80
N ILE A 112 7.73 -0.17 0.09
CA ILE A 112 7.13 -0.28 -1.25
C ILE A 112 5.64 0.10 -1.20
N THR A 113 4.89 -0.45 -0.25
CA THR A 113 3.45 -0.19 -0.09
C THR A 113 3.17 1.29 0.19
N LEU A 114 3.95 1.92 1.10
CA LEU A 114 3.83 3.34 1.44
C LEU A 114 4.16 4.24 0.24
N LEU A 115 5.20 3.90 -0.53
CA LEU A 115 5.59 4.66 -1.73
C LEU A 115 4.50 4.64 -2.81
N VAL A 116 3.87 3.49 -3.03
CA VAL A 116 2.73 3.37 -3.96
C VAL A 116 1.56 4.28 -3.51
N ASP A 117 1.22 4.27 -2.22
CA ASP A 117 0.17 5.12 -1.65
C ASP A 117 0.51 6.61 -1.82
N ILE A 118 1.72 7.03 -1.45
CA ILE A 118 2.17 8.42 -1.59
C ILE A 118 2.11 8.85 -3.07
N CYS A 119 2.61 8.04 -3.99
CA CYS A 119 2.60 8.34 -5.42
C CYS A 119 1.17 8.55 -5.94
N LYS A 120 0.24 7.66 -5.59
CA LYS A 120 -1.17 7.76 -6.00
C LYS A 120 -1.83 9.05 -5.47
N ARG A 121 -1.68 9.34 -4.18
CA ARG A 121 -2.32 10.50 -3.54
C ARG A 121 -1.75 11.83 -4.05
N ASN A 122 -0.47 11.87 -4.38
CA ASN A 122 0.20 13.10 -4.82
C ASN A 122 0.36 13.20 -6.35
N GLY A 123 -0.23 12.28 -7.12
CA GLY A 123 -0.20 12.32 -8.59
C GLY A 123 1.17 12.05 -9.21
N ILE A 124 2.10 11.41 -8.46
CA ILE A 124 3.39 10.96 -8.97
C ILE A 124 3.14 9.69 -9.80
N LYS A 125 3.24 9.83 -11.12
CA LYS A 125 2.90 8.74 -12.05
C LYS A 125 3.98 7.67 -12.14
N GLU A 126 5.22 8.02 -11.80
CA GLU A 126 6.40 7.17 -11.92
C GLU A 126 7.49 7.65 -10.98
N LEU A 127 8.17 6.74 -10.28
CA LEU A 127 9.43 7.01 -9.59
C LEU A 127 10.60 6.84 -10.57
N LYS A 128 11.51 7.80 -10.55
CA LYS A 128 12.66 7.87 -11.47
C LYS A 128 13.95 7.99 -10.68
N TRP A 129 14.86 7.05 -10.92
CA TRP A 129 16.17 7.03 -10.31
C TRP A 129 17.29 6.89 -11.35
N LYS A 130 18.23 7.84 -11.34
CA LYS A 130 19.42 7.85 -12.19
C LYS A 130 20.72 7.84 -11.40
N ALA A 131 20.62 7.88 -10.08
CA ALA A 131 21.76 8.02 -9.16
C ALA A 131 22.63 9.28 -9.43
N ASP A 132 22.04 10.33 -9.97
CA ASP A 132 22.76 11.54 -10.38
C ASP A 132 22.31 12.76 -9.55
N LYS A 133 23.25 13.26 -8.71
CA LYS A 133 23.03 14.48 -7.89
C LYS A 133 22.72 15.72 -8.73
N ALA A 134 23.26 15.82 -9.96
CA ALA A 134 23.04 16.97 -10.82
C ALA A 134 21.58 17.09 -11.33
N LEU A 135 20.80 16.01 -11.20
CA LEU A 135 19.38 15.98 -11.58
C LEU A 135 18.43 16.37 -10.43
N VAL A 136 18.94 16.74 -9.25
CA VAL A 136 18.10 17.17 -8.14
C VAL A 136 17.25 18.37 -8.57
N GLY A 137 15.92 18.26 -8.37
CA GLY A 137 14.94 19.28 -8.81
C GLY A 137 14.44 19.11 -10.25
N GLN A 138 15.07 18.27 -11.07
CA GLN A 138 14.60 17.94 -12.43
C GLN A 138 13.72 16.69 -12.40
N VAL A 139 12.49 16.82 -11.83
CA VAL A 139 11.60 15.69 -11.52
C VAL A 139 11.10 14.91 -12.74
N ASP A 140 11.15 15.51 -13.90
CA ASP A 140 10.92 14.86 -15.19
C ASP A 140 11.99 13.81 -15.52
N LYS A 141 13.20 13.96 -14.97
CA LYS A 141 14.34 13.05 -15.16
C LYS A 141 14.62 12.16 -13.94
N GLN A 142 14.50 12.73 -12.74
CA GLN A 142 14.73 12.05 -11.46
C GLN A 142 13.94 12.72 -10.36
N ASN A 143 13.11 11.96 -9.64
CA ASN A 143 12.29 12.43 -8.52
C ASN A 143 12.52 11.65 -7.22
N MET A 144 13.59 10.89 -7.16
CA MET A 144 14.10 10.31 -5.93
C MET A 144 15.43 10.98 -5.55
N THR A 145 15.59 11.28 -4.27
CA THR A 145 16.79 11.94 -3.72
C THR A 145 17.26 11.22 -2.47
N VAL A 146 18.48 11.51 -2.03
CA VAL A 146 19.08 10.89 -0.86
C VAL A 146 19.83 11.93 0.00
N HIS A 147 19.87 11.73 1.30
CA HIS A 147 20.48 12.66 2.25
C HIS A 147 21.96 12.95 1.94
N ARG A 148 22.74 11.93 1.54
CA ARG A 148 24.18 12.07 1.21
C ARG A 148 24.46 13.08 0.09
N TRP A 149 23.48 13.49 -0.68
CA TRP A 149 23.66 14.53 -1.69
C TRP A 149 23.61 15.96 -1.13
N PHE A 150 23.03 16.14 0.06
CA PHE A 150 22.81 17.45 0.68
C PHE A 150 23.72 17.70 1.88
N ALA A 151 24.26 16.65 2.49
CA ALA A 151 25.15 16.75 3.64
C ALA A 151 26.18 15.61 3.63
N ASN A 152 27.28 15.79 4.36
CA ASN A 152 28.29 14.75 4.56
C ASN A 152 27.73 13.66 5.51
N LYS A 153 26.91 12.76 4.99
CA LYS A 153 26.23 11.68 5.70
C LYS A 153 26.30 10.40 4.87
N SER A 154 26.34 9.23 5.55
CA SER A 154 26.22 7.92 4.88
C SER A 154 24.78 7.57 4.49
N CYS A 155 23.77 8.22 5.08
CA CYS A 155 22.35 7.97 4.78
C CYS A 155 22.02 8.13 3.28
N PRO A 156 21.26 7.19 2.68
CA PRO A 156 20.47 6.11 3.28
C PRO A 156 21.22 4.80 3.51
N GLY A 157 22.56 4.81 3.56
CA GLY A 157 23.38 3.61 3.55
C GLY A 157 23.51 2.99 2.16
N ASP A 158 24.52 2.13 1.99
CA ASP A 158 24.75 1.55 0.66
C ASP A 158 23.70 0.51 0.29
N TYR A 159 23.11 -0.16 1.26
CA TYR A 159 22.02 -1.10 1.01
C TYR A 159 20.84 -0.44 0.27
N LEU A 160 20.20 0.56 0.88
CA LEU A 160 19.10 1.26 0.24
C LEU A 160 19.54 2.06 -0.99
N TYR A 161 20.72 2.69 -0.96
CA TYR A 161 21.23 3.45 -2.11
C TYR A 161 21.30 2.59 -3.37
N ASN A 162 21.83 1.38 -3.27
CA ASN A 162 21.95 0.44 -4.38
C ASN A 162 20.60 -0.12 -4.83
N LEU A 163 19.61 -0.17 -3.92
CA LEU A 163 18.26 -0.65 -4.22
C LEU A 163 17.31 0.42 -4.77
N HIS A 164 17.67 1.71 -4.80
CA HIS A 164 16.76 2.77 -5.26
C HIS A 164 16.18 2.50 -6.65
N GLY A 165 17.00 1.98 -7.58
CA GLY A 165 16.54 1.61 -8.92
C GLY A 165 15.52 0.46 -8.91
N GLN A 166 15.74 -0.54 -8.07
CA GLN A 166 14.81 -1.65 -7.87
C GLN A 166 13.52 -1.18 -7.19
N ILE A 167 13.64 -0.36 -6.13
CA ILE A 167 12.49 0.25 -5.44
C ILE A 167 11.63 1.02 -6.45
N ALA A 168 12.24 1.86 -7.28
CA ALA A 168 11.52 2.60 -8.32
C ALA A 168 10.79 1.65 -9.28
N LYS A 169 11.45 0.59 -9.73
CA LYS A 169 10.86 -0.41 -10.63
C LYS A 169 9.64 -1.09 -9.99
N GLU A 170 9.78 -1.65 -8.78
CA GLU A 170 8.71 -2.35 -8.07
C GLU A 170 7.50 -1.44 -7.82
N VAL A 171 7.73 -0.20 -7.39
CA VAL A 171 6.65 0.79 -7.20
C VAL A 171 5.96 1.10 -8.52
N ASN A 172 6.71 1.29 -9.60
CA ASN A 172 6.16 1.61 -10.91
C ASN A 172 5.33 0.47 -11.50
N GLU A 173 5.74 -0.79 -11.31
CA GLU A 173 4.96 -1.97 -11.68
C GLU A 173 3.60 -1.96 -10.95
N LEU A 174 3.58 -1.75 -9.63
CA LEU A 174 2.35 -1.66 -8.85
C LEU A 174 1.48 -0.44 -9.20
N LEU A 175 2.08 0.65 -9.65
CA LEU A 175 1.34 1.82 -10.17
C LEU A 175 0.72 1.54 -11.54
N ALA A 176 1.39 0.76 -12.39
CA ALA A 176 0.91 0.35 -13.70
C ALA A 176 -0.23 -0.67 -13.61
N ASP A 177 -0.09 -1.69 -12.77
CA ASP A 177 -1.11 -2.73 -12.54
C ASP A 177 -2.44 -2.12 -12.08
N ASN A 178 -2.40 -1.06 -11.24
CA ASN A 178 -3.59 -0.32 -10.84
C ASN A 178 -4.20 0.54 -11.97
N LYS A 179 -3.47 0.89 -13.02
CA LYS A 179 -4.05 1.54 -14.21
C LYS A 179 -4.80 0.52 -15.07
N THR A 180 -4.30 -0.70 -15.13
CA THR A 180 -4.95 -1.80 -15.85
C THR A 180 -6.20 -2.29 -15.12
N SER A 181 -6.25 -2.20 -13.79
CA SER A 181 -7.44 -2.56 -13.00
C SER A 181 -8.55 -1.50 -13.01
N LEU A 182 -8.26 -0.25 -13.39
CA LEU A 182 -9.26 0.81 -13.61
C LEU A 182 -9.72 0.89 -15.08
N GLN A 183 -8.97 0.34 -16.03
CA GLN A 183 -9.48 -0.03 -17.34
C GLN A 183 -9.96 -1.47 -17.22
N GLU A 184 -11.28 -1.63 -16.94
CA GLU A 184 -12.00 -2.90 -17.03
C GLU A 184 -11.10 -4.09 -17.36
N SER A 185 -10.45 -4.68 -16.37
CA SER A 185 -10.18 -6.10 -16.48
C SER A 185 -11.56 -6.72 -16.50
N LYS A 186 -12.12 -6.90 -17.70
CA LYS A 186 -13.01 -8.00 -17.97
C LYS A 186 -12.17 -9.25 -17.69
N VAL A 187 -11.92 -9.53 -16.40
CA VAL A 187 -11.71 -10.89 -15.97
C VAL A 187 -12.97 -11.56 -16.45
N LYS A 188 -12.87 -12.27 -17.55
CA LYS A 188 -13.88 -13.21 -17.97
C LYS A 188 -13.83 -14.30 -16.91
N VAL A 189 -14.45 -14.02 -15.74
CA VAL A 189 -14.78 -15.05 -14.79
C VAL A 189 -15.77 -15.90 -15.59
N GLU A 190 -15.29 -17.01 -16.15
CA GLU A 190 -16.19 -18.05 -16.58
C GLU A 190 -16.87 -18.52 -15.30
N VAL A 191 -17.98 -17.87 -15.00
CA VAL A 191 -18.84 -18.26 -13.89
C VAL A 191 -19.36 -19.63 -14.26
N LEU A 192 -18.78 -20.64 -13.64
CA LEU A 192 -19.19 -22.03 -13.82
C LEU A 192 -20.68 -22.10 -13.48
N LYS A 193 -21.49 -22.34 -14.50
CA LYS A 193 -22.93 -22.61 -14.32
C LYS A 193 -23.10 -23.93 -13.58
N LEU A 194 -23.65 -23.85 -12.36
CA LEU A 194 -24.03 -25.04 -11.60
C LEU A 194 -25.51 -25.26 -11.68
N LYS A 195 -25.91 -26.52 -11.82
CA LYS A 195 -27.32 -26.95 -11.90
C LYS A 195 -27.46 -28.34 -11.30
N LYS A 196 -28.70 -28.82 -11.16
CA LYS A 196 -28.96 -30.20 -10.70
C LYS A 196 -28.14 -31.20 -11.49
N GLY A 197 -27.40 -32.05 -10.78
CA GLY A 197 -26.43 -33.01 -11.31
C GLY A 197 -24.98 -32.54 -11.33
N SER A 198 -24.68 -31.24 -11.14
CA SER A 198 -23.31 -30.77 -10.95
C SER A 198 -22.69 -31.37 -9.69
N LYS A 199 -21.33 -31.59 -9.71
CA LYS A 199 -20.58 -32.16 -8.59
C LYS A 199 -19.24 -31.47 -8.40
N GLY A 200 -18.68 -31.56 -7.20
CA GLY A 200 -17.32 -31.14 -6.85
C GLY A 200 -17.26 -29.86 -6.02
N LYS A 201 -16.05 -29.33 -5.87
CA LYS A 201 -15.72 -28.20 -4.97
C LYS A 201 -16.57 -26.96 -5.15
N ASN A 202 -16.95 -26.63 -6.38
CA ASN A 202 -17.79 -25.46 -6.64
C ASN A 202 -19.22 -25.65 -6.10
N VAL A 203 -19.72 -26.90 -6.06
CA VAL A 203 -20.99 -27.23 -5.43
C VAL A 203 -20.88 -27.17 -3.91
N GLU A 204 -19.78 -27.62 -3.33
CA GLU A 204 -19.50 -27.43 -1.89
C GLU A 204 -19.52 -25.95 -1.51
N THR A 205 -18.82 -25.12 -2.27
CA THR A 205 -18.82 -23.67 -2.07
C THR A 205 -20.22 -23.07 -2.14
N LEU A 206 -21.02 -23.47 -3.12
CA LEU A 206 -22.42 -23.06 -3.24
C LEU A 206 -23.23 -23.45 -2.00
N GLN A 207 -23.11 -24.71 -1.56
CA GLN A 207 -23.82 -25.24 -0.39
C GLN A 207 -23.45 -24.50 0.90
N ILE A 208 -22.15 -24.18 1.09
CA ILE A 208 -21.66 -23.38 2.22
C ILE A 208 -22.33 -22.00 2.21
N LEU A 209 -22.34 -21.31 1.06
CA LEU A 209 -22.92 -19.99 0.93
C LEU A 209 -24.44 -19.99 1.14
N LEU A 210 -25.16 -20.95 0.58
CA LEU A 210 -26.60 -21.08 0.77
C LEU A 210 -26.95 -21.31 2.23
N ASN A 211 -26.31 -22.29 2.89
CA ASN A 211 -26.52 -22.57 4.29
C ASN A 211 -26.17 -21.38 5.19
N GLY A 212 -25.04 -20.70 4.91
CA GLY A 212 -24.63 -19.51 5.62
C GLY A 212 -25.59 -18.32 5.50
N ARG A 213 -26.40 -18.29 4.44
CA ARG A 213 -27.45 -17.29 4.22
C ARG A 213 -28.86 -17.77 4.65
N GLY A 214 -28.94 -18.91 5.32
CA GLY A 214 -30.20 -19.45 5.84
C GLY A 214 -31.03 -20.24 4.83
N TYR A 215 -30.51 -20.51 3.63
CA TYR A 215 -31.17 -21.38 2.64
C TYR A 215 -30.64 -22.79 2.80
N ASN A 216 -31.27 -23.56 3.67
CA ASN A 216 -30.82 -24.89 4.03
C ASN A 216 -30.86 -25.87 2.84
N CYS A 217 -29.70 -26.27 2.34
CA CYS A 217 -29.53 -27.26 1.28
C CYS A 217 -29.09 -28.62 1.81
N GLY A 218 -29.07 -28.83 3.12
CA GLY A 218 -28.55 -30.03 3.78
C GLY A 218 -27.04 -29.99 4.01
N SER A 219 -26.42 -31.17 4.04
CA SER A 219 -24.97 -31.31 4.22
C SER A 219 -24.19 -30.76 3.01
N VAL A 220 -22.99 -30.25 3.26
CA VAL A 220 -22.04 -29.83 2.23
C VAL A 220 -21.34 -31.09 1.69
N ASP A 221 -21.93 -31.70 0.67
CA ASP A 221 -21.49 -32.98 0.11
C ASP A 221 -20.94 -32.89 -1.32
N GLY A 222 -20.89 -31.66 -1.87
CA GLY A 222 -20.42 -31.41 -3.23
C GLY A 222 -21.34 -31.98 -4.32
N SER A 223 -22.58 -32.34 -4.00
CA SER A 223 -23.55 -32.86 -4.95
C SER A 223 -24.74 -31.91 -5.09
N PHE A 224 -24.99 -31.39 -6.29
CA PHE A 224 -26.13 -30.54 -6.54
C PHE A 224 -27.38 -31.42 -6.72
N GLY A 225 -27.95 -31.86 -5.61
CA GLY A 225 -29.16 -32.69 -5.53
C GLY A 225 -30.43 -31.85 -5.48
N SER A 226 -31.54 -32.52 -5.10
CA SER A 226 -32.85 -31.86 -5.01
C SER A 226 -32.93 -30.83 -3.89
N ASN A 227 -32.24 -31.06 -2.77
CA ASN A 227 -32.19 -30.11 -1.64
C ASN A 227 -31.42 -28.84 -2.04
N THR A 228 -30.30 -29.00 -2.72
CA THR A 228 -29.52 -27.86 -3.24
C THR A 228 -30.36 -27.08 -4.28
N LEU A 229 -31.08 -27.75 -5.16
CA LEU A 229 -31.98 -27.09 -6.11
C LEU A 229 -33.05 -26.26 -5.40
N SER A 230 -33.71 -26.86 -4.40
CA SER A 230 -34.76 -26.16 -3.63
C SER A 230 -34.20 -24.90 -2.94
N ALA A 231 -33.01 -24.99 -2.35
CA ALA A 231 -32.32 -23.87 -1.70
C ALA A 231 -31.96 -22.77 -2.72
N VAL A 232 -31.46 -23.14 -3.90
CA VAL A 232 -31.15 -22.18 -4.98
C VAL A 232 -32.43 -21.46 -5.45
N ASN A 233 -33.51 -22.19 -5.70
CA ASN A 233 -34.79 -21.59 -6.11
C ASN A 233 -35.34 -20.62 -5.06
N ALA A 234 -35.26 -20.99 -3.77
CA ALA A 234 -35.66 -20.13 -2.67
C ALA A 234 -34.80 -18.87 -2.60
N PHE A 235 -33.46 -19.01 -2.74
CA PHE A 235 -32.53 -17.90 -2.79
C PHE A 235 -32.83 -16.94 -3.98
N GLN A 236 -32.97 -17.50 -5.18
CA GLN A 236 -33.27 -16.72 -6.40
C GLN A 236 -34.56 -15.92 -6.22
N LYS A 237 -35.62 -16.56 -5.73
CA LYS A 237 -36.91 -15.91 -5.46
C LYS A 237 -36.79 -14.76 -4.45
N ALA A 238 -36.08 -14.99 -3.36
CA ALA A 238 -35.91 -13.98 -2.29
C ALA A 238 -35.08 -12.79 -2.74
N ASN A 239 -34.21 -12.95 -3.73
CA ASN A 239 -33.35 -11.88 -4.26
C ASN A 239 -33.84 -11.28 -5.59
N GLY A 240 -35.10 -11.61 -6.02
CA GLY A 240 -35.68 -11.04 -7.22
C GLY A 240 -35.02 -11.52 -8.54
N LEU A 241 -34.34 -12.66 -8.50
CA LEU A 241 -33.71 -13.29 -9.67
C LEU A 241 -34.66 -14.21 -10.41
N GLU A 242 -34.35 -14.56 -11.65
CA GLU A 242 -35.06 -15.62 -12.38
C GLU A 242 -34.93 -16.95 -11.61
N VAL A 243 -36.06 -17.62 -11.35
CA VAL A 243 -36.09 -18.86 -10.57
C VAL A 243 -35.98 -20.05 -11.54
N ASP A 244 -34.79 -20.22 -12.11
CA ASP A 244 -34.46 -21.27 -13.09
C ASP A 244 -33.69 -22.46 -12.48
N GLY A 245 -33.29 -22.36 -11.23
CA GLY A 245 -32.48 -23.34 -10.52
C GLY A 245 -31.07 -23.50 -11.07
N ILE A 246 -30.60 -22.53 -11.86
CA ILE A 246 -29.24 -22.46 -12.40
C ILE A 246 -28.45 -21.37 -11.68
N VAL A 247 -27.33 -21.75 -11.11
CA VAL A 247 -26.43 -20.79 -10.48
C VAL A 247 -25.50 -20.24 -11.56
N GLY A 248 -25.96 -19.20 -12.23
CA GLY A 248 -25.21 -18.40 -13.22
C GLY A 248 -24.61 -17.13 -12.62
N THR A 249 -24.19 -16.20 -13.46
CA THR A 249 -23.55 -14.94 -13.07
C THR A 249 -24.36 -14.16 -12.03
N ASP A 250 -25.66 -13.97 -12.27
CA ASP A 250 -26.51 -13.16 -11.40
C ASP A 250 -26.71 -13.83 -10.04
N THR A 251 -26.92 -15.15 -10.02
CA THR A 251 -27.04 -15.90 -8.76
C THR A 251 -25.75 -15.90 -7.97
N TRP A 252 -24.59 -16.10 -8.62
CA TRP A 252 -23.28 -15.98 -7.94
C TRP A 252 -23.03 -14.58 -7.42
N THR A 253 -23.32 -13.54 -8.23
CA THR A 253 -23.17 -12.15 -7.81
C THR A 253 -24.00 -11.89 -6.55
N ALA A 254 -25.26 -12.25 -6.54
CA ALA A 254 -26.13 -12.09 -5.37
C ALA A 254 -25.66 -12.90 -4.15
N LEU A 255 -25.07 -14.09 -4.36
CA LEU A 255 -24.50 -14.91 -3.29
C LEU A 255 -23.20 -14.32 -2.71
N LEU A 256 -22.44 -13.53 -3.46
CA LEU A 256 -21.14 -13.00 -3.05
C LEU A 256 -21.19 -11.53 -2.61
N THR A 257 -22.23 -10.80 -2.99
CA THR A 257 -22.45 -9.41 -2.55
C THR A 257 -23.44 -9.36 -1.39
N ARG A 258 -23.22 -8.43 -0.48
CA ARG A 258 -24.15 -8.14 0.62
C ARG A 258 -24.94 -6.92 0.29
#